data_11490ac4b21a38954dbb96fd94727c30
#
_entry.id   11490ac4b21a38954dbb96fd94727c30
#
_cell.length_a   1.000
_cell.length_b   1.000
_cell.length_c   1.000
_cell.angle_alpha   90.00
_cell.angle_beta   90.00
_cell.angle_gamma   90.00
#
_symmetry.space_group_name_H-M   'P 1'
#
loop_
_entity.id
_entity.type
_entity.pdbx_description
1 polymer ?
#
loop_
_entity_poly.entity_id
_entity_poly.type
_entity_poly.pdbx_seq_one_letter_code
_entity_poly.pdbx_strand_id
1 'polypeptide(L)'
;MTVDPAPATLIDGKAFAAGLVDRVAAASARLQQAHGVTPGLAVVIVGEDPASQIYVRNKGETTLRAGLRSDTHRLSEATTQADLLALIADLNGDAGIHGILVQLPLPGHIDTAAVLGAIDPDKDVDGFHVVNAGRLAVGLPGLVPCTPLGCLMLLKAELGDLSGLNAVIVGRSNIVGKPMAQLLLGESCTVTVAHSRTRDLPALCRTADILVAAVGRAEMVRGDWIRLGATVIDVGINRVPSRDPVKAAEGKTRVVGDVAFEEARMVAGRITPVPGGVGPMTIACLLANTYTAACRAAGVAPEPLDA
;
A
#
# COMPACT_ATOMS: atom_id res chain seq x y z
N MET A 1 -13.67 8.96 -39.88
CA MET A 1 -13.49 9.87 -38.73
C MET A 1 -12.90 9.03 -37.60
N THR A 2 -11.61 9.13 -37.37
CA THR A 2 -10.97 8.55 -36.20
C THR A 2 -11.34 9.46 -35.02
N VAL A 3 -12.27 9.02 -34.18
CA VAL A 3 -12.56 9.70 -32.92
C VAL A 3 -11.29 9.54 -32.10
N ASP A 4 -10.60 10.63 -31.77
CA ASP A 4 -9.52 10.60 -30.80
C ASP A 4 -10.06 9.97 -29.49
N PRO A 5 -9.41 8.95 -28.94
CA PRO A 5 -9.91 8.31 -27.74
C PRO A 5 -9.96 9.36 -26.61
N ALA A 6 -11.09 9.37 -25.89
CA ALA A 6 -11.21 10.22 -24.71
C ALA A 6 -10.13 9.82 -23.70
N PRO A 7 -9.54 10.78 -22.99
CA PRO A 7 -8.53 10.47 -21.97
C PRO A 7 -9.12 9.57 -20.88
N ALA A 8 -8.26 8.70 -20.31
CA ALA A 8 -8.64 7.75 -19.25
C ALA A 8 -9.37 8.41 -18.08
N THR A 9 -10.35 7.71 -17.52
CA THR A 9 -10.97 8.07 -16.24
C THR A 9 -9.92 7.99 -15.14
N LEU A 10 -9.87 9.03 -14.29
CA LEU A 10 -8.95 9.03 -13.15
C LEU A 10 -9.54 8.25 -11.98
N ILE A 11 -8.77 7.32 -11.45
CA ILE A 11 -9.09 6.60 -10.21
C ILE A 11 -8.68 7.48 -9.03
N ASP A 12 -9.63 8.14 -8.40
CA ASP A 12 -9.36 9.05 -7.28
C ASP A 12 -9.15 8.29 -5.95
N GLY A 13 -7.92 7.80 -5.79
CA GLY A 13 -7.53 7.08 -4.56
C GLY A 13 -7.56 7.97 -3.32
N LYS A 14 -7.43 9.29 -3.44
CA LYS A 14 -7.54 10.21 -2.31
C LYS A 14 -8.98 10.27 -1.77
N ALA A 15 -9.95 10.40 -2.65
CA ALA A 15 -11.37 10.40 -2.26
C ALA A 15 -11.78 9.05 -1.66
N PHE A 16 -11.35 7.94 -2.29
CA PHE A 16 -11.63 6.60 -1.79
C PHE A 16 -11.01 6.35 -0.41
N ALA A 17 -9.74 6.74 -0.22
CA ALA A 17 -9.05 6.63 1.07
C ALA A 17 -9.74 7.44 2.17
N ALA A 18 -10.22 8.65 1.88
CA ALA A 18 -10.97 9.45 2.83
C ALA A 18 -12.24 8.72 3.29
N GLY A 19 -13.03 8.18 2.37
CA GLY A 19 -14.22 7.38 2.69
C GLY A 19 -13.90 6.13 3.51
N LEU A 20 -12.78 5.42 3.20
CA LEU A 20 -12.34 4.27 4.00
C LEU A 20 -11.95 4.68 5.43
N VAL A 21 -11.23 5.79 5.60
CA VAL A 21 -10.87 6.32 6.93
C VAL A 21 -12.13 6.66 7.74
N ASP A 22 -13.15 7.26 7.11
CA ASP A 22 -14.41 7.59 7.79
C ASP A 22 -15.17 6.31 8.21
N ARG A 23 -15.17 5.25 7.38
CA ARG A 23 -15.74 3.95 7.75
C ARG A 23 -15.00 3.30 8.91
N VAL A 24 -13.66 3.33 8.89
CA VAL A 24 -12.83 2.84 10.00
C VAL A 24 -13.14 3.61 11.28
N ALA A 25 -13.26 4.92 11.22
CA ALA A 25 -13.58 5.76 12.38
C ALA A 25 -14.94 5.38 12.98
N ALA A 26 -15.97 5.23 12.15
CA ALA A 26 -17.29 4.83 12.60
C ALA A 26 -17.29 3.41 13.21
N ALA A 27 -16.61 2.45 12.59
CA ALA A 27 -16.50 1.08 13.09
C ALA A 27 -15.70 1.02 14.41
N SER A 28 -14.63 1.79 14.53
CA SER A 28 -13.82 1.89 15.76
C SER A 28 -14.61 2.50 16.92
N ALA A 29 -15.45 3.50 16.65
CA ALA A 29 -16.32 4.08 17.65
C ALA A 29 -17.35 3.06 18.16
N ARG A 30 -17.94 2.25 17.28
CA ARG A 30 -18.84 1.15 17.67
C ARG A 30 -18.14 0.07 18.49
N LEU A 31 -16.91 -0.32 18.09
CA LEU A 31 -16.10 -1.29 18.83
C LEU A 31 -15.82 -0.77 20.25
N GLN A 32 -15.45 0.49 20.37
CA GLN A 32 -15.20 1.11 21.67
C GLN A 32 -16.47 1.19 22.53
N GLN A 33 -17.59 1.55 21.96
CA GLN A 33 -18.85 1.65 22.67
C GLN A 33 -19.38 0.28 23.13
N ALA A 34 -19.28 -0.75 22.29
CA ALA A 34 -19.84 -2.07 22.57
C ALA A 34 -18.92 -2.96 23.42
N HIS A 35 -17.60 -2.80 23.27
CA HIS A 35 -16.59 -3.72 23.85
C HIS A 35 -15.52 -3.01 24.69
N GLY A 36 -15.53 -1.67 24.78
CA GLY A 36 -14.51 -0.91 25.52
C GLY A 36 -13.10 -0.91 24.85
N VAL A 37 -13.00 -1.33 23.59
CA VAL A 37 -11.72 -1.50 22.88
C VAL A 37 -11.52 -0.35 21.90
N THR A 38 -10.43 0.41 22.10
CA THR A 38 -9.95 1.41 21.14
C THR A 38 -8.78 0.82 20.37
N PRO A 39 -8.84 0.69 19.03
CA PRO A 39 -7.72 0.18 18.26
C PRO A 39 -6.46 1.02 18.47
N GLY A 40 -5.33 0.41 18.80
CA GLY A 40 -4.05 1.07 19.06
C GLY A 40 -3.01 0.69 18.01
N LEU A 41 -2.39 1.70 17.41
CA LEU A 41 -1.30 1.56 16.43
C LEU A 41 0.00 2.09 17.01
N ALA A 42 1.02 1.26 17.08
CA ALA A 42 2.40 1.66 17.35
C ALA A 42 3.17 1.82 16.04
N VAL A 43 3.78 2.98 15.83
CA VAL A 43 4.64 3.26 14.69
C VAL A 43 6.07 3.46 15.18
N VAL A 44 6.99 2.63 14.74
CA VAL A 44 8.42 2.70 15.08
C VAL A 44 9.20 3.25 13.89
N ILE A 45 9.99 4.30 14.11
CA ILE A 45 10.90 4.87 13.11
C ILE A 45 12.30 4.94 13.69
N VAL A 46 13.31 4.49 12.93
CA VAL A 46 14.72 4.53 13.30
C VAL A 46 15.44 5.47 12.33
N GLY A 47 16.11 6.49 12.92
CA GLY A 47 16.79 7.54 12.15
C GLY A 47 15.89 8.69 11.72
N GLU A 48 16.47 9.59 10.91
CA GLU A 48 15.86 10.89 10.57
C GLU A 48 15.65 11.07 9.06
N ASP A 49 15.41 9.99 8.29
CA ASP A 49 15.11 10.13 6.87
C ASP A 49 13.89 11.04 6.64
N PRO A 50 14.05 12.17 5.91
CA PRO A 50 12.99 13.18 5.79
C PRO A 50 11.70 12.65 5.15
N ALA A 51 11.80 11.68 4.23
CA ALA A 51 10.62 11.09 3.59
C ALA A 51 9.85 10.23 4.58
N SER A 52 10.54 9.40 5.37
CA SER A 52 9.98 8.57 6.43
C SER A 52 9.32 9.41 7.51
N GLN A 53 9.92 10.54 7.92
CA GLN A 53 9.35 11.47 8.91
C GLN A 53 8.00 12.05 8.47
N ILE A 54 7.88 12.46 7.20
CA ILE A 54 6.63 12.98 6.64
C ILE A 54 5.56 11.88 6.64
N TYR A 55 5.93 10.66 6.23
CA TYR A 55 5.01 9.52 6.18
C TYR A 55 4.50 9.14 7.57
N VAL A 56 5.39 9.05 8.57
CA VAL A 56 5.05 8.74 9.96
C VAL A 56 4.12 9.81 10.55
N ARG A 57 4.40 11.10 10.31
CA ARG A 57 3.53 12.18 10.77
C ARG A 57 2.12 12.05 10.17
N ASN A 58 2.01 11.86 8.86
CA ASN A 58 0.71 11.74 8.18
C ASN A 58 -0.06 10.50 8.67
N LYS A 59 0.63 9.38 8.93
CA LYS A 59 0.03 8.18 9.53
C LYS A 59 -0.55 8.50 10.91
N GLY A 60 0.25 9.12 11.80
CA GLY A 60 -0.19 9.48 13.15
C GLY A 60 -1.39 10.43 13.15
N GLU A 61 -1.34 11.50 12.37
CA GLU A 61 -2.45 12.45 12.25
C GLU A 61 -3.73 11.79 11.75
N THR A 62 -3.62 10.91 10.75
CA THR A 62 -4.78 10.20 10.20
C THR A 62 -5.31 9.16 11.20
N THR A 63 -4.44 8.47 11.94
CA THR A 63 -4.81 7.53 13.00
C THR A 63 -5.64 8.22 14.09
N LEU A 64 -5.16 9.35 14.60
CA LEU A 64 -5.87 10.13 15.62
C LEU A 64 -7.21 10.67 15.09
N ARG A 65 -7.26 11.17 13.85
CA ARG A 65 -8.50 11.64 13.23
C ARG A 65 -9.54 10.53 13.09
N ALA A 66 -9.11 9.29 12.88
CA ALA A 66 -9.99 8.12 12.84
C ALA A 66 -10.39 7.61 14.23
N GLY A 67 -10.02 8.29 15.32
CA GLY A 67 -10.36 7.90 16.68
C GLY A 67 -9.60 6.71 17.24
N LEU A 68 -8.49 6.31 16.59
CA LEU A 68 -7.61 5.26 17.05
C LEU A 68 -6.50 5.86 17.95
N ARG A 69 -5.95 5.04 18.87
CA ARG A 69 -4.73 5.38 19.61
C ARG A 69 -3.53 5.30 18.68
N SER A 70 -2.62 6.29 18.74
CA SER A 70 -1.41 6.35 17.92
C SER A 70 -0.18 6.59 18.80
N ASP A 71 0.67 5.59 18.91
CA ASP A 71 1.92 5.65 19.66
C ASP A 71 3.09 5.70 18.67
N THR A 72 3.91 6.75 18.72
CA THR A 72 5.06 6.89 17.82
C THR A 72 6.36 6.79 18.59
N HIS A 73 7.15 5.78 18.28
CA HIS A 73 8.47 5.53 18.85
C HIS A 73 9.54 6.03 17.87
N ARG A 74 10.23 7.10 18.25
CA ARG A 74 11.32 7.68 17.45
C ARG A 74 12.65 7.25 18.05
N LEU A 75 13.38 6.43 17.32
CA LEU A 75 14.65 5.88 17.72
C LEU A 75 15.79 6.54 16.95
N SER A 76 16.94 6.70 17.62
CA SER A 76 18.16 7.21 17.01
C SER A 76 18.65 6.27 15.89
N GLU A 77 19.31 6.81 14.87
CA GLU A 77 19.99 6.02 13.84
C GLU A 77 21.03 5.06 14.42
N ALA A 78 21.60 5.38 15.61
CA ALA A 78 22.55 4.54 16.31
C ALA A 78 21.89 3.41 17.14
N THR A 79 20.56 3.31 17.17
CA THR A 79 19.83 2.25 17.89
C THR A 79 20.29 0.88 17.41
N THR A 80 20.63 0.01 18.37
CA THR A 80 21.05 -1.35 18.04
C THR A 80 19.87 -2.22 17.62
N GLN A 81 20.15 -3.28 16.87
CA GLN A 81 19.12 -4.27 16.55
C GLN A 81 18.52 -4.89 17.81
N ALA A 82 19.32 -5.13 18.85
CA ALA A 82 18.87 -5.70 20.12
C ALA A 82 17.85 -4.78 20.83
N ASP A 83 18.12 -3.47 20.87
CA ASP A 83 17.20 -2.50 21.48
C ASP A 83 15.89 -2.38 20.71
N LEU A 84 15.95 -2.41 19.35
CA LEU A 84 14.76 -2.39 18.52
C LEU A 84 13.92 -3.66 18.72
N LEU A 85 14.55 -4.84 18.79
CA LEU A 85 13.86 -6.10 19.05
C LEU A 85 13.24 -6.14 20.46
N ALA A 86 13.90 -5.56 21.47
CA ALA A 86 13.34 -5.42 22.80
C ALA A 86 12.07 -4.55 22.81
N LEU A 87 12.10 -3.39 22.13
CA LEU A 87 10.91 -2.55 21.96
C LEU A 87 9.77 -3.31 21.26
N ILE A 88 10.07 -4.07 20.22
CA ILE A 88 9.04 -4.87 19.52
C ILE A 88 8.45 -5.93 20.46
N ALA A 89 9.27 -6.57 21.29
CA ALA A 89 8.78 -7.54 22.28
C ALA A 89 7.83 -6.88 23.30
N ASP A 90 8.16 -5.68 23.79
CA ASP A 90 7.30 -4.91 24.69
C ASP A 90 5.96 -4.55 24.01
N LEU A 91 6.00 -4.08 22.75
CA LEU A 91 4.80 -3.77 21.97
C LEU A 91 3.94 -5.01 21.66
N ASN A 92 4.57 -6.16 21.41
CA ASN A 92 3.86 -7.42 21.24
C ASN A 92 3.10 -7.80 22.54
N GLY A 93 3.69 -7.52 23.71
CA GLY A 93 3.08 -7.79 25.02
C GLY A 93 2.03 -6.75 25.46
N ASP A 94 1.99 -5.55 24.88
CA ASP A 94 1.02 -4.51 25.24
C ASP A 94 -0.37 -4.83 24.67
N ALA A 95 -1.34 -5.12 25.55
CA ALA A 95 -2.72 -5.38 25.18
C ALA A 95 -3.45 -4.16 24.59
N GLY A 96 -2.95 -2.94 24.80
CA GLY A 96 -3.49 -1.72 24.21
C GLY A 96 -2.95 -1.41 22.79
N ILE A 97 -1.95 -2.18 22.33
CA ILE A 97 -1.41 -2.09 20.96
C ILE A 97 -1.91 -3.28 20.15
N HIS A 98 -2.65 -2.97 19.11
CA HIS A 98 -3.26 -3.97 18.20
C HIS A 98 -2.55 -4.03 16.85
N GLY A 99 -1.81 -2.98 16.49
CA GLY A 99 -1.01 -2.92 15.28
C GLY A 99 0.38 -2.37 15.56
N ILE A 100 1.40 -3.01 14.97
CA ILE A 100 2.80 -2.57 15.02
C ILE A 100 3.27 -2.35 13.59
N LEU A 101 3.83 -1.15 13.34
CA LEU A 101 4.44 -0.79 12.07
C LEU A 101 5.87 -0.34 12.32
N VAL A 102 6.83 -0.98 11.67
CA VAL A 102 8.22 -0.52 11.62
C VAL A 102 8.46 0.16 10.28
N GLN A 103 8.70 1.47 10.31
CA GLN A 103 8.87 2.26 9.10
C GLN A 103 10.16 1.90 8.37
N LEU A 104 10.03 1.45 7.14
CA LEU A 104 11.16 1.15 6.25
C LEU A 104 11.57 2.39 5.42
N PRO A 105 12.85 2.48 5.01
CA PRO A 105 13.94 1.55 5.27
C PRO A 105 14.54 1.68 6.69
N LEU A 106 15.14 0.62 7.19
CA LEU A 106 15.95 0.63 8.41
C LEU A 106 17.42 0.95 8.10
N PRO A 107 18.19 1.48 9.06
CA PRO A 107 19.64 1.62 8.93
C PRO A 107 20.32 0.31 8.56
N GLY A 108 21.40 0.38 7.75
CA GLY A 108 22.04 -0.81 7.16
C GLY A 108 22.68 -1.82 8.14
N HIS A 109 22.84 -1.45 9.41
CA HIS A 109 23.33 -2.35 10.46
C HIS A 109 22.21 -3.16 11.15
N ILE A 110 20.94 -2.93 10.77
CA ILE A 110 19.78 -3.65 11.31
C ILE A 110 19.23 -4.60 10.24
N ASP A 111 19.09 -5.87 10.58
CA ASP A 111 18.47 -6.87 9.71
C ASP A 111 16.96 -6.67 9.67
N THR A 112 16.47 -6.11 8.57
CA THR A 112 15.05 -5.87 8.33
C THR A 112 14.21 -7.16 8.43
N ALA A 113 14.73 -8.30 7.99
CA ALA A 113 13.97 -9.55 8.01
C ALA A 113 13.80 -10.07 9.44
N ALA A 114 14.86 -9.95 10.27
CA ALA A 114 14.79 -10.30 11.69
C ALA A 114 13.78 -9.40 12.43
N VAL A 115 13.77 -8.10 12.15
CA VAL A 115 12.86 -7.13 12.76
C VAL A 115 11.40 -7.42 12.38
N LEU A 116 11.11 -7.58 11.10
CA LEU A 116 9.75 -7.90 10.64
C LEU A 116 9.27 -9.26 11.16
N GLY A 117 10.18 -10.24 11.26
CA GLY A 117 9.86 -11.56 11.81
C GLY A 117 9.66 -11.60 13.32
N ALA A 118 10.04 -10.55 14.06
CA ALA A 118 9.83 -10.44 15.50
C ALA A 118 8.46 -9.81 15.89
N ILE A 119 7.77 -9.18 14.95
CA ILE A 119 6.43 -8.65 15.16
C ILE A 119 5.46 -9.83 15.28
N ASP A 120 4.53 -9.77 16.26
CA ASP A 120 3.45 -10.75 16.33
C ASP A 120 2.63 -10.72 15.02
N PRO A 121 2.47 -11.84 14.32
CA PRO A 121 1.69 -11.90 13.08
C PRO A 121 0.28 -11.32 13.18
N ASP A 122 -0.34 -11.38 14.34
CA ASP A 122 -1.68 -10.83 14.55
C ASP A 122 -1.67 -9.32 14.85
N LYS A 123 -0.47 -8.74 15.06
CA LYS A 123 -0.23 -7.29 15.17
C LYS A 123 0.54 -6.71 13.98
N ASP A 124 0.95 -7.52 13.00
CA ASP A 124 1.66 -7.12 11.78
C ASP A 124 0.69 -6.43 10.80
N VAL A 125 0.34 -5.19 11.07
CA VAL A 125 -0.66 -4.45 10.28
C VAL A 125 -0.17 -3.99 8.90
N ASP A 126 1.13 -4.03 8.65
CA ASP A 126 1.69 -3.87 7.29
C ASP A 126 1.58 -5.17 6.46
N GLY A 127 1.33 -6.32 7.10
CA GLY A 127 1.14 -7.62 6.45
C GLY A 127 2.42 -8.22 5.85
N PHE A 128 3.60 -7.87 6.37
CA PHE A 128 4.89 -8.31 5.81
C PHE A 128 5.46 -9.56 6.48
N HIS A 129 4.90 -9.97 7.63
CA HIS A 129 5.33 -11.15 8.34
C HIS A 129 5.11 -12.41 7.50
N VAL A 130 6.07 -13.35 7.55
CA VAL A 130 6.04 -14.58 6.76
C VAL A 130 4.77 -15.41 6.97
N VAL A 131 4.19 -15.38 8.18
CA VAL A 131 2.93 -16.06 8.48
C VAL A 131 1.77 -15.43 7.71
N ASN A 132 1.66 -14.09 7.68
CA ASN A 132 0.62 -13.39 6.92
C ASN A 132 0.81 -13.56 5.42
N ALA A 133 2.05 -13.50 4.93
CA ALA A 133 2.37 -13.82 3.54
C ALA A 133 1.96 -15.24 3.15
N GLY A 134 2.19 -16.21 4.04
CA GLY A 134 1.75 -17.61 3.86
C GLY A 134 0.23 -17.74 3.89
N ARG A 135 -0.46 -17.10 4.85
CA ARG A 135 -1.92 -17.06 4.93
C ARG A 135 -2.54 -16.53 3.63
N LEU A 136 -2.02 -15.39 3.13
CA LEU A 136 -2.47 -14.80 1.88
C LEU A 136 -2.25 -15.74 0.69
N ALA A 137 -1.09 -16.40 0.61
CA ALA A 137 -0.74 -17.28 -0.50
C ALA A 137 -1.65 -18.50 -0.62
N VAL A 138 -2.23 -18.98 0.51
CA VAL A 138 -3.10 -20.17 0.56
C VAL A 138 -4.57 -19.81 0.80
N GLY A 139 -4.94 -18.53 0.75
CA GLY A 139 -6.32 -18.06 0.90
C GLY A 139 -6.86 -18.14 2.34
N LEU A 140 -6.00 -18.17 3.35
CA LEU A 140 -6.40 -18.14 4.75
C LEU A 140 -6.55 -16.71 5.28
N PRO A 141 -7.43 -16.50 6.28
CA PRO A 141 -7.57 -15.19 6.92
C PRO A 141 -6.25 -14.70 7.54
N GLY A 142 -5.83 -13.50 7.21
CA GLY A 142 -4.62 -12.85 7.71
C GLY A 142 -4.71 -11.34 7.60
N LEU A 143 -3.66 -10.64 8.02
CA LEU A 143 -3.47 -9.23 7.71
C LEU A 143 -2.77 -9.15 6.34
N VAL A 144 -3.27 -8.28 5.48
CA VAL A 144 -2.84 -8.16 4.08
C VAL A 144 -1.98 -6.92 3.91
N PRO A 145 -0.89 -6.97 3.12
CA PRO A 145 -0.10 -5.78 2.84
C PRO A 145 -0.93 -4.59 2.37
N CYS A 146 -0.75 -3.44 3.04
CA CYS A 146 -1.63 -2.28 2.90
C CYS A 146 -1.71 -1.74 1.48
N THR A 147 -0.57 -1.62 0.78
CA THR A 147 -0.54 -1.08 -0.60
C THR A 147 -1.25 -2.00 -1.60
N PRO A 148 -0.97 -3.31 -1.65
CA PRO A 148 -1.73 -4.24 -2.49
C PRO A 148 -3.22 -4.30 -2.16
N LEU A 149 -3.58 -4.28 -0.87
CA LEU A 149 -4.99 -4.23 -0.45
C LEU A 149 -5.68 -2.98 -0.99
N GLY A 150 -5.04 -1.81 -0.87
CA GLY A 150 -5.56 -0.56 -1.42
C GLY A 150 -5.71 -0.60 -2.95
N CYS A 151 -4.76 -1.21 -3.66
CA CYS A 151 -4.87 -1.42 -5.11
C CYS A 151 -6.07 -2.30 -5.46
N LEU A 152 -6.27 -3.40 -4.73
CA LEU A 152 -7.41 -4.29 -4.95
C LEU A 152 -8.74 -3.56 -4.70
N MET A 153 -8.86 -2.82 -3.61
CA MET A 153 -10.07 -2.05 -3.29
C MET A 153 -10.41 -1.04 -4.39
N LEU A 154 -9.42 -0.32 -4.92
CA LEU A 154 -9.61 0.58 -6.06
C LEU A 154 -10.06 -0.16 -7.31
N LEU A 155 -9.45 -1.31 -7.63
CA LEU A 155 -9.84 -2.12 -8.77
C LEU A 155 -11.27 -2.62 -8.67
N LYS A 156 -11.69 -3.12 -7.50
CA LYS A 156 -13.06 -3.60 -7.27
C LYS A 156 -14.08 -2.47 -7.35
N ALA A 157 -13.76 -1.28 -6.84
CA ALA A 157 -14.62 -0.12 -6.94
C ALA A 157 -14.84 0.35 -8.39
N GLU A 158 -13.80 0.24 -9.24
CA GLU A 158 -13.83 0.72 -10.63
C GLU A 158 -14.37 -0.32 -11.62
N LEU A 159 -14.14 -1.60 -11.37
CA LEU A 159 -14.42 -2.68 -12.32
C LEU A 159 -15.52 -3.64 -11.82
N GLY A 160 -15.82 -3.65 -10.52
CA GLY A 160 -16.72 -4.62 -9.92
C GLY A 160 -16.11 -6.01 -9.87
N ASP A 161 -16.63 -6.95 -10.63
CA ASP A 161 -16.09 -8.30 -10.76
C ASP A 161 -14.80 -8.31 -11.60
N LEU A 162 -13.75 -8.90 -11.02
CA LEU A 162 -12.43 -9.04 -11.67
C LEU A 162 -12.22 -10.41 -12.32
N SER A 163 -13.18 -11.32 -12.16
CA SER A 163 -13.08 -12.71 -12.61
C SER A 163 -12.78 -12.81 -14.12
N GLY A 164 -11.78 -13.62 -14.46
CA GLY A 164 -11.36 -13.86 -15.85
C GLY A 164 -10.51 -12.76 -16.49
N LEU A 165 -10.30 -11.60 -15.82
CA LEU A 165 -9.44 -10.55 -16.35
C LEU A 165 -7.96 -10.98 -16.33
N ASN A 166 -7.22 -10.56 -17.35
CA ASN A 166 -5.79 -10.78 -17.45
C ASN A 166 -5.04 -9.64 -16.73
N ALA A 167 -4.39 -9.96 -15.61
CA ALA A 167 -3.64 -9.01 -14.81
C ALA A 167 -2.13 -9.20 -14.99
N VAL A 168 -1.43 -8.15 -15.40
CA VAL A 168 0.03 -8.11 -15.46
C VAL A 168 0.56 -7.19 -14.37
N ILE A 169 1.43 -7.73 -13.52
CA ILE A 169 2.09 -7.01 -12.45
C ILE A 169 3.56 -6.83 -12.81
N VAL A 170 3.99 -5.59 -13.01
CA VAL A 170 5.39 -5.25 -13.27
C VAL A 170 6.06 -4.92 -11.95
N GLY A 171 6.79 -5.90 -11.41
CA GLY A 171 7.42 -5.86 -10.10
C GLY A 171 7.15 -7.13 -9.29
N ARG A 172 8.13 -7.56 -8.48
CA ARG A 172 8.02 -8.79 -7.68
C ARG A 172 8.55 -8.63 -6.26
N SER A 173 8.42 -7.45 -5.69
CA SER A 173 8.80 -7.19 -4.31
C SER A 173 7.93 -8.01 -3.34
N ASN A 174 8.47 -8.32 -2.16
CA ASN A 174 7.71 -9.00 -1.11
C ASN A 174 6.59 -8.13 -0.53
N ILE A 175 6.72 -6.81 -0.64
CA ILE A 175 5.80 -5.85 -0.05
C ILE A 175 4.69 -5.39 -0.99
N VAL A 176 4.84 -5.55 -2.33
CA VAL A 176 3.82 -5.13 -3.31
C VAL A 176 3.57 -6.21 -4.35
N GLY A 177 4.54 -6.53 -5.20
CA GLY A 177 4.30 -7.32 -6.42
C GLY A 177 3.80 -8.74 -6.13
N LYS A 178 4.42 -9.46 -5.19
CA LYS A 178 3.98 -10.81 -4.80
C LYS A 178 2.61 -10.81 -4.14
N PRO A 179 2.34 -10.00 -3.09
CA PRO A 179 1.02 -9.97 -2.47
C PRO A 179 -0.07 -9.48 -3.43
N MET A 180 0.22 -8.54 -4.33
CA MET A 180 -0.74 -8.13 -5.36
C MET A 180 -1.13 -9.28 -6.28
N ALA A 181 -0.17 -10.15 -6.64
CA ALA A 181 -0.43 -11.33 -7.44
C ALA A 181 -1.38 -12.30 -6.73
N GLN A 182 -1.16 -12.54 -5.43
CA GLN A 182 -2.02 -13.42 -4.63
C GLN A 182 -3.45 -12.85 -4.50
N LEU A 183 -3.57 -11.55 -4.28
CA LEU A 183 -4.88 -10.89 -4.19
C LEU A 183 -5.66 -11.00 -5.49
N LEU A 184 -5.06 -10.69 -6.64
CA LEU A 184 -5.72 -10.79 -7.94
C LEU A 184 -6.02 -12.25 -8.33
N LEU A 185 -5.16 -13.19 -7.94
CA LEU A 185 -5.46 -14.63 -8.10
C LEU A 185 -6.68 -15.04 -7.25
N GLY A 186 -6.81 -14.52 -6.03
CA GLY A 186 -7.97 -14.73 -5.17
C GLY A 186 -9.27 -14.19 -5.76
N GLU A 187 -9.20 -13.13 -6.56
CA GLU A 187 -10.35 -12.58 -7.33
C GLU A 187 -10.53 -13.26 -8.70
N SER A 188 -9.95 -14.44 -8.89
CA SER A 188 -10.06 -15.24 -10.12
C SER A 188 -9.50 -14.59 -11.38
N CYS A 189 -8.54 -13.67 -11.25
CA CYS A 189 -7.79 -13.15 -12.39
C CYS A 189 -6.79 -14.18 -12.92
N THR A 190 -6.48 -14.11 -14.23
CA THR A 190 -5.28 -14.73 -14.79
C THR A 190 -4.10 -13.80 -14.54
N VAL A 191 -3.12 -14.22 -13.73
CA VAL A 191 -2.07 -13.34 -13.24
C VAL A 191 -0.72 -13.67 -13.85
N THR A 192 -0.04 -12.65 -14.37
CA THR A 192 1.37 -12.73 -14.79
C THR A 192 2.22 -11.74 -14.01
N VAL A 193 3.30 -12.22 -13.41
CA VAL A 193 4.28 -11.38 -12.69
C VAL A 193 5.51 -11.18 -13.56
N ALA A 194 5.74 -9.92 -13.96
CA ALA A 194 6.87 -9.50 -14.78
C ALA A 194 7.96 -8.83 -13.93
N HIS A 195 9.20 -8.90 -14.39
CA HIS A 195 10.36 -8.35 -13.69
C HIS A 195 11.51 -8.02 -14.66
N SER A 196 12.63 -7.52 -14.16
CA SER A 196 13.78 -7.06 -14.96
C SER A 196 14.41 -8.12 -15.89
N ARG A 197 14.07 -9.41 -15.72
CA ARG A 197 14.53 -10.49 -16.61
C ARG A 197 13.41 -11.01 -17.53
N THR A 198 12.24 -10.39 -17.53
CA THR A 198 11.13 -10.75 -18.44
C THR A 198 11.51 -10.34 -19.85
N ARG A 199 11.35 -11.28 -20.80
CA ARG A 199 11.57 -11.01 -22.23
C ARG A 199 10.39 -10.23 -22.77
N ASP A 200 10.68 -9.27 -23.65
CA ASP A 200 9.69 -8.43 -24.33
C ASP A 200 8.58 -7.92 -23.38
N LEU A 201 9.02 -7.22 -22.34
CA LEU A 201 8.14 -6.69 -21.30
C LEU A 201 7.03 -5.78 -21.88
N PRO A 202 7.29 -4.93 -22.90
CA PRO A 202 6.23 -4.15 -23.55
C PRO A 202 5.13 -5.01 -24.18
N ALA A 203 5.49 -6.07 -24.90
CA ALA A 203 4.50 -6.96 -25.50
C ALA A 203 3.64 -7.67 -24.46
N LEU A 204 4.26 -8.10 -23.34
CA LEU A 204 3.53 -8.70 -22.22
C LEU A 204 2.55 -7.70 -21.60
N CYS A 205 2.97 -6.46 -21.32
CA CYS A 205 2.10 -5.43 -20.77
C CYS A 205 0.87 -5.14 -21.63
N ARG A 206 1.02 -5.17 -22.97
CA ARG A 206 -0.10 -5.00 -23.92
C ARG A 206 -1.16 -6.10 -23.87
N THR A 207 -0.92 -7.21 -23.19
CA THR A 207 -1.94 -8.26 -23.01
C THR A 207 -2.87 -8.00 -21.82
N ALA A 208 -2.55 -7.03 -20.95
CA ALA A 208 -3.22 -6.81 -19.69
C ALA A 208 -4.57 -6.09 -19.83
N ASP A 209 -5.60 -6.60 -19.18
CA ASP A 209 -6.81 -5.86 -18.82
C ASP A 209 -6.55 -4.96 -17.62
N ILE A 210 -5.76 -5.48 -16.68
CA ILE A 210 -5.28 -4.78 -15.49
C ILE A 210 -3.74 -4.76 -15.50
N LEU A 211 -3.14 -3.56 -15.53
CA LEU A 211 -1.69 -3.37 -15.46
C LEU A 211 -1.33 -2.70 -14.13
N VAL A 212 -0.55 -3.40 -13.31
CA VAL A 212 -0.03 -2.86 -12.03
C VAL A 212 1.46 -2.59 -12.17
N ALA A 213 1.89 -1.33 -12.07
CA ALA A 213 3.29 -0.93 -12.12
C ALA A 213 3.83 -0.70 -10.70
N ALA A 214 4.84 -1.49 -10.28
CA ALA A 214 5.41 -1.48 -8.94
C ALA A 214 6.92 -1.81 -8.96
N VAL A 215 7.71 -1.01 -9.70
CA VAL A 215 9.15 -1.23 -9.94
C VAL A 215 10.05 -0.17 -9.31
N GLY A 216 9.49 0.96 -8.87
CA GLY A 216 10.25 2.08 -8.32
C GLY A 216 11.17 2.76 -9.37
N ARG A 217 10.71 2.83 -10.61
CA ARG A 217 11.45 3.46 -11.72
C ARG A 217 10.57 4.47 -12.44
N ALA A 218 10.93 5.75 -12.30
CA ALA A 218 10.18 6.87 -12.83
C ALA A 218 9.83 6.71 -14.31
N GLU A 219 8.54 6.77 -14.62
CA GLU A 219 7.97 6.82 -15.97
C GLU A 219 8.48 5.70 -16.91
N MET A 220 8.83 4.51 -16.35
CA MET A 220 9.36 3.39 -17.10
C MET A 220 8.32 2.75 -18.02
N VAL A 221 7.08 2.62 -17.56
CA VAL A 221 5.98 2.06 -18.35
C VAL A 221 5.41 3.15 -19.26
N ARG A 222 5.60 2.98 -20.57
CA ARG A 222 5.21 3.97 -21.59
C ARG A 222 3.78 3.71 -22.09
N GLY A 223 3.19 4.69 -22.75
CA GLY A 223 1.84 4.58 -23.31
C GLY A 223 1.68 3.44 -24.31
N ASP A 224 2.71 3.17 -25.13
CA ASP A 224 2.73 2.08 -26.12
C ASP A 224 2.86 0.67 -25.51
N TRP A 225 3.09 0.56 -24.18
CA TRP A 225 3.05 -0.71 -23.45
C TRP A 225 1.64 -1.06 -22.97
N ILE A 226 0.70 -0.13 -23.03
CA ILE A 226 -0.63 -0.27 -22.44
C ILE A 226 -1.61 -0.73 -23.53
N ARG A 227 -2.39 -1.75 -23.22
CA ARG A 227 -3.52 -2.15 -24.04
C ARG A 227 -4.58 -1.05 -24.04
N LEU A 228 -5.15 -0.75 -25.20
CA LEU A 228 -6.25 0.21 -25.30
C LEU A 228 -7.41 -0.17 -24.38
N GLY A 229 -7.81 0.75 -23.53
CA GLY A 229 -8.89 0.58 -22.57
C GLY A 229 -8.52 -0.15 -21.26
N ALA A 230 -7.26 -0.57 -21.07
CA ALA A 230 -6.81 -1.24 -19.85
C ALA A 230 -6.96 -0.34 -18.60
N THR A 231 -7.10 -0.96 -17.44
CA THR A 231 -7.04 -0.28 -16.13
C THR A 231 -5.62 -0.32 -15.61
N VAL A 232 -5.05 0.85 -15.32
CA VAL A 232 -3.65 1.01 -14.90
C VAL A 232 -3.58 1.47 -13.44
N ILE A 233 -2.92 0.69 -12.61
CA ILE A 233 -2.61 1.00 -11.22
C ILE A 233 -1.11 1.29 -11.11
N ASP A 234 -0.78 2.55 -10.87
CA ASP A 234 0.59 3.01 -10.67
C ASP A 234 0.91 3.11 -9.17
N VAL A 235 1.73 2.19 -8.67
CA VAL A 235 2.17 2.14 -7.28
C VAL A 235 3.44 2.95 -7.05
N GLY A 236 4.12 3.36 -8.14
CA GLY A 236 5.39 4.06 -8.08
C GLY A 236 5.32 5.40 -7.36
N ILE A 237 6.33 5.69 -6.55
CA ILE A 237 6.53 7.01 -5.93
C ILE A 237 8.00 7.38 -6.15
N ASN A 238 8.26 8.15 -7.18
CA ASN A 238 9.61 8.56 -7.56
C ASN A 238 9.77 10.07 -7.48
N ARG A 239 10.88 10.54 -6.90
CA ARG A 239 11.25 11.96 -6.89
C ARG A 239 12.16 12.25 -8.07
N VAL A 240 11.72 13.13 -8.95
CA VAL A 240 12.50 13.57 -10.11
C VAL A 240 12.64 15.10 -10.08
N PRO A 241 13.63 15.69 -10.76
CA PRO A 241 13.76 17.16 -10.84
C PRO A 241 12.45 17.82 -11.33
N SER A 242 12.18 19.04 -10.87
CA SER A 242 11.04 19.81 -11.35
C SER A 242 11.07 19.98 -12.88
N ARG A 243 9.91 20.02 -13.52
CA ARG A 243 9.82 20.37 -14.96
C ARG A 243 10.17 21.83 -15.23
N ASP A 244 10.01 22.69 -14.23
CA ASP A 244 10.43 24.09 -14.28
C ASP A 244 11.96 24.15 -14.11
N PRO A 245 12.73 24.66 -15.11
CA PRO A 245 14.18 24.69 -15.05
C PRO A 245 14.74 25.52 -13.87
N VAL A 246 14.06 26.61 -13.50
CA VAL A 246 14.47 27.47 -12.37
C VAL A 246 14.35 26.69 -11.06
N LYS A 247 13.20 26.04 -10.84
CA LYS A 247 12.96 25.22 -9.65
C LYS A 247 13.87 24.00 -9.61
N ALA A 248 14.18 23.40 -10.78
CA ALA A 248 15.11 22.27 -10.87
C ALA A 248 16.54 22.70 -10.48
N ALA A 249 16.98 23.86 -10.90
CA ALA A 249 18.28 24.43 -10.52
C ALA A 249 18.36 24.74 -9.00
N GLU A 250 17.23 25.04 -8.36
CA GLU A 250 17.09 25.18 -6.91
C GLU A 250 17.00 23.84 -6.16
N GLY A 251 17.16 22.71 -6.84
CA GLY A 251 17.05 21.36 -6.25
C GLY A 251 15.62 20.91 -5.94
N LYS A 252 14.59 21.66 -6.40
CA LYS A 252 13.18 21.24 -6.19
C LYS A 252 12.82 20.06 -7.05
N THR A 253 12.09 19.12 -6.46
CA THR A 253 11.63 17.88 -7.09
C THR A 253 10.12 17.84 -7.26
N ARG A 254 9.64 17.00 -8.19
CA ARG A 254 8.25 16.58 -8.30
C ARG A 254 8.13 15.08 -8.09
N VAL A 255 6.97 14.64 -7.66
CA VAL A 255 6.65 13.21 -7.51
C VAL A 255 6.02 12.71 -8.81
N VAL A 256 6.48 11.55 -9.28
CA VAL A 256 5.93 10.82 -10.44
C VAL A 256 5.82 9.35 -10.11
N GLY A 257 4.99 8.64 -10.86
CA GLY A 257 4.86 7.20 -10.77
C GLY A 257 5.88 6.42 -11.61
N ASP A 258 5.64 5.13 -11.70
CA ASP A 258 6.38 4.21 -12.57
C ASP A 258 5.85 4.27 -14.02
N VAL A 259 4.65 4.85 -14.22
CA VAL A 259 4.00 4.98 -15.51
C VAL A 259 4.19 6.40 -16.07
N ALA A 260 4.48 6.50 -17.35
CA ALA A 260 4.49 7.78 -18.09
C ALA A 260 3.05 8.29 -18.23
N PHE A 261 2.56 8.97 -17.22
CA PHE A 261 1.15 9.28 -17.00
C PHE A 261 0.48 9.97 -18.19
N GLU A 262 1.11 11.00 -18.78
CA GLU A 262 0.51 11.75 -19.87
C GLU A 262 0.32 10.92 -21.16
N GLU A 263 1.22 9.96 -21.40
CA GLU A 263 1.07 9.02 -22.52
C GLU A 263 0.03 7.96 -22.18
N ALA A 264 0.11 7.40 -20.97
CA ALA A 264 -0.74 6.31 -20.53
C ALA A 264 -2.22 6.71 -20.49
N ARG A 265 -2.54 7.94 -20.06
CA ARG A 265 -3.92 8.43 -19.97
C ARG A 265 -4.62 8.56 -21.34
N MET A 266 -3.86 8.59 -22.43
CA MET A 266 -4.42 8.65 -23.80
C MET A 266 -4.75 7.26 -24.34
N VAL A 267 -4.35 6.18 -23.64
CA VAL A 267 -4.51 4.79 -24.09
C VAL A 267 -5.34 3.96 -23.12
N ALA A 268 -5.10 4.15 -21.81
CA ALA A 268 -5.82 3.46 -20.76
C ALA A 268 -7.31 3.85 -20.72
N GLY A 269 -8.16 2.95 -20.25
CA GLY A 269 -9.55 3.27 -19.92
C GLY A 269 -9.67 3.95 -18.54
N ARG A 270 -8.86 3.50 -17.58
CA ARG A 270 -8.76 4.04 -16.21
C ARG A 270 -7.31 4.06 -15.76
N ILE A 271 -6.94 5.05 -14.94
CA ILE A 271 -5.57 5.17 -14.42
C ILE A 271 -5.54 5.88 -13.07
N THR A 272 -4.69 5.40 -12.15
CA THR A 272 -4.39 6.12 -10.91
C THR A 272 -3.39 7.26 -11.17
N PRO A 273 -3.64 8.47 -10.67
CA PRO A 273 -2.64 9.55 -10.71
C PRO A 273 -1.56 9.34 -9.64
N VAL A 274 -0.36 9.90 -9.88
CA VAL A 274 0.70 10.00 -8.86
C VAL A 274 1.14 11.47 -8.77
N PRO A 275 0.95 12.12 -7.62
CA PRO A 275 0.32 11.65 -6.37
C PRO A 275 -1.22 11.60 -6.43
N GLY A 276 -1.86 10.95 -5.45
CA GLY A 276 -3.31 10.97 -5.25
C GLY A 276 -4.04 9.68 -5.62
N GLY A 277 -3.33 8.70 -6.20
CA GLY A 277 -3.85 7.34 -6.45
C GLY A 277 -3.62 6.40 -5.27
N VAL A 278 -2.66 5.48 -5.40
CA VAL A 278 -2.43 4.39 -4.44
C VAL A 278 -1.91 4.86 -3.08
N GLY A 279 -1.04 5.89 -3.04
CA GLY A 279 -0.40 6.33 -1.79
C GLY A 279 -1.36 6.61 -0.62
N PRO A 280 -2.45 7.38 -0.78
CA PRO A 280 -3.43 7.60 0.28
C PRO A 280 -4.10 6.31 0.78
N MET A 281 -4.32 5.33 -0.09
CA MET A 281 -4.91 4.04 0.25
C MET A 281 -4.05 3.24 1.22
N THR A 282 -2.72 3.33 1.12
CA THR A 282 -1.80 2.63 2.02
C THR A 282 -2.06 3.01 3.49
N ILE A 283 -2.30 4.29 3.77
CA ILE A 283 -2.60 4.75 5.14
C ILE A 283 -3.99 4.28 5.56
N ALA A 284 -4.99 4.41 4.70
CA ALA A 284 -6.35 3.98 5.02
C ALA A 284 -6.43 2.46 5.30
N CYS A 285 -5.74 1.64 4.50
CA CYS A 285 -5.66 0.19 4.72
C CYS A 285 -4.88 -0.19 5.99
N LEU A 286 -3.85 0.58 6.36
CA LEU A 286 -3.16 0.41 7.64
C LEU A 286 -4.12 0.56 8.82
N LEU A 287 -4.99 1.56 8.80
CA LEU A 287 -6.00 1.78 9.84
C LEU A 287 -7.06 0.66 9.82
N ALA A 288 -7.49 0.22 8.64
CA ALA A 288 -8.41 -0.90 8.48
C ALA A 288 -7.83 -2.21 9.05
N ASN A 289 -6.54 -2.49 8.79
CA ASN A 289 -5.83 -3.63 9.36
C ASN A 289 -5.73 -3.50 10.90
N THR A 290 -5.44 -2.29 11.42
CA THR A 290 -5.36 -2.05 12.87
C THR A 290 -6.71 -2.27 13.54
N TYR A 291 -7.80 -1.81 12.96
CA TYR A 291 -9.16 -2.08 13.41
C TYR A 291 -9.47 -3.59 13.39
N THR A 292 -9.14 -4.26 12.30
CA THR A 292 -9.32 -5.72 12.15
C THR A 292 -8.55 -6.48 13.23
N ALA A 293 -7.30 -6.11 13.48
CA ALA A 293 -6.49 -6.72 14.53
C ALA A 293 -7.08 -6.50 15.93
N ALA A 294 -7.60 -5.30 16.21
CA ALA A 294 -8.27 -4.99 17.47
C ALA A 294 -9.56 -5.82 17.66
N CYS A 295 -10.36 -5.98 16.62
CA CYS A 295 -11.53 -6.86 16.66
C CYS A 295 -11.15 -8.30 16.97
N ARG A 296 -10.13 -8.84 16.29
CA ARG A 296 -9.63 -10.21 16.53
C ARG A 296 -9.13 -10.40 17.96
N ALA A 297 -8.36 -9.45 18.48
CA ALA A 297 -7.88 -9.46 19.86
C ALA A 297 -9.03 -9.44 20.89
N ALA A 298 -10.13 -8.76 20.57
CA ALA A 298 -11.34 -8.72 21.39
C ALA A 298 -12.27 -9.94 21.18
N GLY A 299 -11.93 -10.87 20.31
CA GLY A 299 -12.81 -12.00 19.96
C GLY A 299 -14.08 -11.59 19.19
N VAL A 300 -14.06 -10.44 18.51
CA VAL A 300 -15.18 -9.87 17.76
C VAL A 300 -14.90 -9.99 16.25
N ALA A 301 -15.90 -10.34 15.48
CA ALA A 301 -15.79 -10.32 14.03
C ALA A 301 -15.70 -8.86 13.54
N PRO A 302 -14.71 -8.50 12.69
CA PRO A 302 -14.62 -7.17 12.13
C PRO A 302 -15.81 -6.92 11.18
N GLU A 303 -16.37 -5.71 11.23
CA GLU A 303 -17.36 -5.29 10.24
C GLU A 303 -16.71 -5.13 8.86
N PRO A 304 -17.43 -5.43 7.76
CA PRO A 304 -16.95 -5.15 6.41
C PRO A 304 -16.69 -3.63 6.24
N LEU A 305 -15.53 -3.31 5.70
CA LEU A 305 -15.13 -1.93 5.40
C LEU A 305 -15.18 -1.64 3.88
N ASP A 306 -15.56 -2.66 3.11
CA ASP A 306 -15.74 -2.58 1.66
C ASP A 306 -17.14 -2.00 1.40
N ALA A 307 -17.25 -0.89 0.71
CA ALA A 307 -18.49 -0.49 0.05
C ALA A 307 -18.28 0.76 -0.78
#